data_12dce8a0c834e6003ce666262141ac4f
#
_entry.id   12dce8a0c834e6003ce666262141ac4f
#
_cell.length_a   1.000
_cell.length_b   1.000
_cell.length_c   1.000
_cell.angle_alpha   90.00
_cell.angle_beta   90.00
_cell.angle_gamma   90.00
#
_symmetry.space_group_name_H-M   'P 1'
#
loop_
_entity.id
_entity.type
_entity.pdbx_description
1 polymer ?
#
loop_
_entity_poly.entity_id
_entity_poly.type
_entity_poly.pdbx_seq_one_letter_code
_entity_poly.pdbx_strand_id
1 'polypeptide(L)'
;MDDRDDKKKEAILHGSEAREKEGIKTKDAANYALGLYESFRGKNPTFLMENKNFIIIGSIPKTLFQAKDEMTIAQYREGNINTYAKEDFFRVIDEYVKENSLKSDPELPFDGCCLLGYIGYDMVSKKGSPLSRFPGAFLFEPSVYFVMDKAAGQIIHSSSTEITQEIPSKLFHGHTFQKERTFDEEHGTRDKFLFELESIPSEKDFIQMVHQVLERIKRDEANQVVLSRQLKSRGHISPISLYRILREINPSPFMFIMEFDGKSLVGASPELLLRVNDGIALTRPIAGTRRRGKDLHEDDFFEMEMLFDDKERQEHLSLLDLSLEEFNDICLKESIKVSKYFEVERYNKVMHLVSQVEGKLCSFVTPVQALKTSFPAGTVTGTPKNVAIKIIDEVEPISRGPYGGAIGYIGFNGNLEMSIAIRTFMQTQEELAIQVGAGIVAGSIPEREFLETQNKAAALVETLKIAIMGRDKDA
;
A
#
# COMPACT_ATOMS: atom_id res chain seq x y z
N MET A 1 37.20 22.75 -37.41
CA MET A 1 37.43 22.14 -36.13
C MET A 1 36.65 23.00 -35.16
N ASP A 2 35.40 22.76 -34.73
CA ASP A 2 34.79 21.54 -34.36
C ASP A 2 33.27 21.69 -34.39
N ASP A 3 32.63 21.25 -35.44
CA ASP A 3 31.16 21.29 -35.61
C ASP A 3 30.55 19.88 -35.45
N ARG A 4 31.35 18.94 -34.91
CA ARG A 4 30.93 17.55 -34.72
C ARG A 4 30.65 17.16 -33.26
N ASP A 5 31.12 17.93 -32.29
CA ASP A 5 30.87 17.61 -30.87
C ASP A 5 29.56 18.21 -30.32
N ASP A 6 29.07 19.30 -30.91
CA ASP A 6 27.79 19.86 -30.52
C ASP A 6 26.57 19.04 -31.03
N LYS A 7 26.70 18.40 -32.19
CA LYS A 7 25.67 17.49 -32.72
C LYS A 7 25.56 16.16 -31.93
N LYS A 8 26.63 15.74 -31.24
CA LYS A 8 26.59 14.57 -30.36
C LYS A 8 25.97 14.87 -28.98
N LYS A 9 26.05 16.11 -28.51
CA LYS A 9 25.39 16.54 -27.26
C LYS A 9 23.92 16.78 -27.47
N GLU A 10 23.48 17.28 -28.64
CA GLU A 10 22.04 17.38 -28.96
C GLU A 10 21.38 16.00 -29.18
N ALA A 11 22.09 15.01 -29.68
CA ALA A 11 21.55 13.65 -29.87
C ALA A 11 21.37 12.86 -28.55
N ILE A 12 22.02 13.29 -27.46
CA ILE A 12 21.85 12.71 -26.12
C ILE A 12 20.68 13.37 -25.36
N LEU A 13 20.30 14.58 -25.74
CA LEU A 13 19.18 15.32 -25.14
C LEU A 13 17.81 15.07 -25.82
N HIS A 14 17.77 14.42 -26.97
CA HIS A 14 16.54 14.10 -27.70
C HIS A 14 16.28 12.59 -27.86
N GLY A 15 16.75 11.78 -26.91
CA GLY A 15 16.45 10.34 -26.81
C GLY A 15 15.05 10.00 -26.33
N SER A 16 14.11 10.96 -26.29
CA SER A 16 12.68 10.72 -26.13
C SER A 16 11.99 10.70 -27.51
N GLU A 17 12.32 9.74 -28.35
CA GLU A 17 11.41 9.38 -29.44
C GLU A 17 10.17 8.75 -28.80
N ALA A 18 9.10 9.54 -28.75
CA ALA A 18 7.75 9.08 -28.56
C ALA A 18 7.47 8.04 -29.65
N ARG A 19 7.72 6.76 -29.35
CA ARG A 19 7.30 5.67 -30.22
C ARG A 19 5.79 5.53 -30.18
N GLU A 20 5.24 5.54 -31.35
CA GLU A 20 3.84 5.38 -31.74
C GLU A 20 2.99 4.62 -30.73
N LYS A 21 1.85 5.23 -30.38
CA LYS A 21 0.73 4.67 -29.63
C LYS A 21 0.12 3.48 -30.42
N GLU A 22 0.82 2.37 -30.55
CA GLU A 22 0.15 1.10 -30.86
C GLU A 22 -0.57 0.64 -29.59
N GLY A 23 -1.74 1.21 -29.36
CA GLY A 23 -2.59 0.89 -28.25
C GLY A 23 -3.08 -0.54 -28.34
N ILE A 24 -2.52 -1.44 -27.55
CA ILE A 24 -3.07 -2.78 -27.32
C ILE A 24 -4.35 -2.59 -26.52
N LYS A 25 -5.49 -2.54 -27.21
CA LYS A 25 -6.81 -2.53 -26.56
C LYS A 25 -7.09 -3.93 -26.05
N THR A 26 -7.04 -4.12 -24.72
CA THR A 26 -7.44 -5.38 -24.11
C THR A 26 -8.82 -5.23 -23.47
N LYS A 27 -9.72 -6.21 -23.68
CA LYS A 27 -11.03 -6.24 -23.01
C LYS A 27 -10.92 -6.40 -21.50
N ASP A 28 -9.78 -6.88 -21.02
CA ASP A 28 -9.48 -7.09 -19.61
C ASP A 28 -8.05 -6.63 -19.28
N ALA A 29 -7.94 -5.33 -19.02
CA ALA A 29 -6.68 -4.68 -18.69
C ALA A 29 -5.95 -5.29 -17.49
N ALA A 30 -6.71 -5.79 -16.52
CA ALA A 30 -6.12 -6.33 -15.30
C ALA A 30 -5.52 -7.72 -15.50
N ASN A 31 -6.17 -8.61 -16.25
CA ASN A 31 -5.59 -9.92 -16.56
C ASN A 31 -4.36 -9.77 -17.45
N TYR A 32 -4.38 -8.80 -18.36
CA TYR A 32 -3.20 -8.48 -19.17
C TYR A 32 -2.04 -7.97 -18.29
N ALA A 33 -2.32 -7.06 -17.36
CA ALA A 33 -1.34 -6.54 -16.41
C ALA A 33 -0.76 -7.65 -15.52
N LEU A 34 -1.58 -8.60 -15.06
CA LEU A 34 -1.10 -9.77 -14.32
C LEU A 34 -0.19 -10.65 -15.17
N GLY A 35 -0.50 -10.86 -16.44
CA GLY A 35 0.39 -11.58 -17.36
C GLY A 35 1.75 -10.90 -17.54
N LEU A 36 1.77 -9.56 -17.65
CA LEU A 36 3.01 -8.79 -17.65
C LEU A 36 3.77 -8.97 -16.32
N TYR A 37 3.08 -8.85 -15.20
CA TYR A 37 3.68 -9.07 -13.89
C TYR A 37 4.30 -10.47 -13.78
N GLU A 38 3.59 -11.52 -14.22
CA GLU A 38 4.09 -12.91 -14.22
C GLU A 38 5.37 -13.06 -15.06
N SER A 39 5.48 -12.35 -16.18
CA SER A 39 6.67 -12.43 -17.03
C SER A 39 7.95 -11.88 -16.38
N PHE A 40 7.80 -11.05 -15.33
CA PHE A 40 8.90 -10.46 -14.57
C PHE A 40 9.12 -11.11 -13.20
N ARG A 41 8.26 -12.04 -12.79
CA ARG A 41 8.47 -12.78 -11.53
C ARG A 41 9.85 -13.46 -11.50
N GLY A 42 10.43 -13.52 -10.31
CA GLY A 42 11.78 -14.05 -10.12
C GLY A 42 12.91 -13.08 -10.49
N LYS A 43 12.61 -11.96 -11.12
CA LYS A 43 13.54 -10.83 -11.33
C LYS A 43 13.30 -9.80 -10.22
N ASN A 44 13.54 -10.21 -8.98
CA ASN A 44 13.29 -9.39 -7.78
C ASN A 44 13.96 -8.01 -7.83
N PRO A 45 13.29 -6.97 -7.31
CA PRO A 45 11.89 -6.88 -6.91
C PRO A 45 10.92 -6.73 -8.08
N THR A 46 9.67 -7.13 -7.90
CA THR A 46 8.56 -6.90 -8.85
C THR A 46 7.35 -6.36 -8.10
N PHE A 47 6.74 -5.32 -8.63
CA PHE A 47 5.62 -4.62 -8.03
C PHE A 47 4.52 -4.38 -9.06
N LEU A 48 3.27 -4.64 -8.68
CA LEU A 48 2.07 -4.21 -9.39
C LEU A 48 1.18 -3.48 -8.40
N MET A 49 0.68 -2.32 -8.81
CA MET A 49 -0.34 -1.58 -8.10
C MET A 49 -1.43 -1.17 -9.08
N GLU A 50 -2.68 -1.37 -8.69
CA GLU A 50 -3.81 -0.77 -9.38
C GLU A 50 -4.57 0.18 -8.47
N ASN A 51 -4.89 1.35 -9.00
CA ASN A 51 -5.79 2.31 -8.39
C ASN A 51 -7.07 2.44 -9.25
N LYS A 52 -7.85 3.50 -9.01
CA LYS A 52 -9.08 3.76 -9.78
C LYS A 52 -8.83 3.89 -11.28
N ASN A 53 -7.75 4.55 -11.68
CA ASN A 53 -7.48 4.98 -13.05
C ASN A 53 -6.42 4.12 -13.75
N PHE A 54 -5.38 3.70 -13.03
CA PHE A 54 -4.18 3.11 -13.61
C PHE A 54 -3.82 1.76 -12.99
N ILE A 55 -3.09 0.96 -13.78
CA ILE A 55 -2.30 -0.16 -13.28
C ILE A 55 -0.85 0.16 -13.58
N ILE A 56 -0.02 0.08 -12.55
CA ILE A 56 1.42 0.34 -12.62
C ILE A 56 2.14 -0.96 -12.33
N ILE A 57 3.08 -1.34 -13.19
CA ILE A 57 3.95 -2.51 -12.99
C ILE A 57 5.39 -2.02 -13.07
N GLY A 58 6.22 -2.42 -12.12
CA GLY A 58 7.65 -2.14 -12.14
C GLY A 58 8.48 -3.34 -11.72
N SER A 59 9.63 -3.51 -12.35
CA SER A 59 10.56 -4.60 -12.03
C SER A 59 12.01 -4.21 -12.36
N ILE A 60 12.94 -5.06 -11.95
CA ILE A 60 14.39 -4.93 -12.19
C ILE A 60 14.89 -3.59 -11.65
N PRO A 61 15.44 -3.55 -10.43
CA PRO A 61 15.82 -2.31 -9.78
C PRO A 61 17.02 -1.64 -10.49
N LYS A 62 16.91 -0.34 -10.73
CA LYS A 62 18.03 0.53 -11.06
C LYS A 62 18.67 1.04 -9.78
N THR A 63 17.85 1.41 -8.82
CA THR A 63 18.27 1.80 -7.47
C THR A 63 17.32 1.19 -6.46
N LEU A 64 17.84 0.73 -5.34
CA LEU A 64 17.09 0.11 -4.26
C LEU A 64 17.38 0.83 -2.95
N PHE A 65 16.33 1.18 -2.20
CA PHE A 65 16.39 1.73 -0.85
C PHE A 65 15.73 0.78 0.13
N GLN A 66 16.46 0.42 1.16
CA GLN A 66 15.98 -0.50 2.18
C GLN A 66 16.32 0.04 3.58
N ALA A 67 15.34 0.14 4.46
CA ALA A 67 15.58 0.38 5.88
C ALA A 67 15.56 -0.97 6.60
N LYS A 68 16.70 -1.36 7.16
CA LYS A 68 16.86 -2.62 7.87
C LYS A 68 17.68 -2.39 9.14
N ASP A 69 17.18 -2.93 10.24
CA ASP A 69 17.76 -2.71 11.56
C ASP A 69 17.86 -1.19 11.85
N GLU A 70 19.00 -0.67 12.21
CA GLU A 70 19.23 0.76 12.47
C GLU A 70 19.83 1.51 11.25
N MET A 71 19.74 0.92 10.05
CA MET A 71 20.39 1.47 8.86
C MET A 71 19.42 1.64 7.69
N THR A 72 19.63 2.71 6.93
CA THR A 72 19.11 2.90 5.57
C THR A 72 20.20 2.55 4.57
N ILE A 73 19.93 1.63 3.68
CA ILE A 73 20.84 1.16 2.64
C ILE A 73 20.32 1.65 1.29
N ALA A 74 21.15 2.36 0.53
CA ALA A 74 20.90 2.71 -0.86
C ALA A 74 21.86 1.90 -1.74
N GLN A 75 21.32 1.04 -2.59
CA GLN A 75 22.07 0.20 -3.51
C GLN A 75 21.79 0.62 -4.95
N TYR A 76 22.82 0.92 -5.71
CA TYR A 76 22.75 1.35 -7.09
C TYR A 76 23.13 0.20 -8.05
N ARG A 77 22.57 0.20 -9.26
CA ARG A 77 22.82 -0.85 -10.28
C ARG A 77 24.31 -1.02 -10.58
N GLU A 78 25.10 0.03 -10.47
CA GLU A 78 26.55 0.01 -10.69
C GLU A 78 27.34 -0.71 -9.60
N GLY A 79 26.66 -1.23 -8.58
CA GLY A 79 27.26 -1.95 -7.45
C GLY A 79 27.65 -1.06 -6.26
N ASN A 80 27.49 0.25 -6.35
CA ASN A 80 27.75 1.16 -5.25
C ASN A 80 26.67 0.97 -4.15
N ILE A 81 27.11 0.92 -2.90
CA ILE A 81 26.24 0.83 -1.72
C ILE A 81 26.59 1.97 -0.78
N ASN A 82 25.59 2.79 -0.47
CA ASN A 82 25.68 3.83 0.56
C ASN A 82 24.82 3.43 1.76
N THR A 83 25.31 3.73 2.96
CA THR A 83 24.60 3.46 4.20
C THR A 83 24.40 4.75 5.00
N TYR A 84 23.25 4.91 5.60
CA TYR A 84 22.84 6.06 6.40
C TYR A 84 22.16 5.56 7.68
N ALA A 85 21.95 6.43 8.65
CA ALA A 85 21.12 6.10 9.81
C ALA A 85 19.65 5.88 9.38
N LYS A 86 18.92 5.06 10.13
CA LYS A 86 17.51 4.72 9.81
C LYS A 86 16.63 5.97 9.80
N GLU A 87 16.85 6.91 10.69
CA GLU A 87 16.13 8.19 10.80
C GLU A 87 16.28 9.07 9.56
N ASP A 88 17.36 8.89 8.82
CA ASP A 88 17.64 9.63 7.58
C ASP A 88 16.85 9.12 6.37
N PHE A 89 16.11 8.03 6.49
CA PHE A 89 15.45 7.39 5.35
C PHE A 89 14.66 8.38 4.47
N PHE A 90 13.75 9.16 5.07
CA PHE A 90 12.97 10.13 4.32
C PHE A 90 13.83 11.24 3.69
N ARG A 91 14.92 11.65 4.36
CA ARG A 91 15.86 12.64 3.81
C ARG A 91 16.58 12.08 2.58
N VAL A 92 17.08 10.84 2.66
CA VAL A 92 17.76 10.17 1.56
C VAL A 92 16.84 10.00 0.36
N ILE A 93 15.58 9.60 0.57
CA ILE A 93 14.58 9.49 -0.50
C ILE A 93 14.27 10.86 -1.11
N ASP A 94 14.11 11.91 -0.28
CA ASP A 94 13.81 13.26 -0.75
C ASP A 94 14.95 13.85 -1.60
N GLU A 95 16.20 13.66 -1.17
CA GLU A 95 17.39 14.06 -1.91
C GLU A 95 17.45 13.33 -3.26
N TYR A 96 17.24 12.01 -3.28
CA TYR A 96 17.25 11.21 -4.50
C TYR A 96 16.16 11.64 -5.49
N VAL A 97 14.95 11.86 -5.02
CA VAL A 97 13.83 12.33 -5.86
C VAL A 97 14.15 13.70 -6.47
N LYS A 98 14.73 14.62 -5.69
CA LYS A 98 15.13 15.96 -6.17
C LYS A 98 16.23 15.91 -7.22
N GLU A 99 17.25 15.08 -7.02
CA GLU A 99 18.36 14.92 -7.96
C GLU A 99 17.92 14.34 -9.31
N ASN A 100 16.83 13.55 -9.30
CA ASN A 100 16.27 12.90 -10.48
C ASN A 100 14.98 13.55 -10.97
N SER A 101 14.64 14.77 -10.51
CA SER A 101 13.40 15.45 -10.88
C SER A 101 13.33 15.75 -12.39
N LEU A 102 12.19 15.40 -12.99
CA LEU A 102 11.90 15.59 -14.40
C LEU A 102 10.73 16.58 -14.57
N LYS A 103 10.54 17.06 -15.80
CA LYS A 103 9.35 17.87 -16.14
C LYS A 103 8.12 16.97 -16.19
N SER A 104 7.01 17.51 -15.70
CA SER A 104 5.75 16.77 -15.63
C SER A 104 5.11 16.52 -17.00
N ASP A 105 4.68 15.29 -17.25
CA ASP A 105 3.78 14.92 -18.34
C ASP A 105 2.36 14.74 -17.75
N PRO A 106 1.39 15.59 -18.13
CA PRO A 106 0.05 15.56 -17.54
C PRO A 106 -0.75 14.29 -17.87
N GLU A 107 -0.34 13.50 -18.86
CA GLU A 107 -1.00 12.24 -19.21
C GLU A 107 -0.58 11.07 -18.29
N LEU A 108 0.50 11.23 -17.52
CA LEU A 108 1.05 10.18 -16.68
C LEU A 108 0.90 10.50 -15.19
N PRO A 109 0.66 9.50 -14.33
CA PRO A 109 0.69 9.69 -12.88
C PRO A 109 2.09 10.09 -12.37
N PHE A 110 3.14 9.74 -13.13
CA PHE A 110 4.53 10.14 -12.95
C PHE A 110 5.24 10.10 -14.32
N ASP A 111 6.24 10.96 -14.53
CA ASP A 111 6.92 11.13 -15.84
C ASP A 111 7.86 9.97 -16.21
N GLY A 112 7.37 8.77 -16.04
CA GLY A 112 8.14 7.62 -16.42
C GLY A 112 9.26 7.23 -15.45
N CYS A 113 9.48 7.96 -14.37
CA CYS A 113 10.47 7.63 -13.33
C CYS A 113 9.85 7.80 -11.95
N CYS A 114 9.93 6.74 -11.14
CA CYS A 114 9.37 6.74 -9.80
C CYS A 114 10.09 5.72 -8.91
N LEU A 115 9.89 5.87 -7.61
CA LEU A 115 10.13 4.82 -6.63
C LEU A 115 8.84 4.06 -6.38
N LEU A 116 8.90 2.74 -6.41
CA LEU A 116 7.80 1.82 -6.12
C LEU A 116 8.12 1.02 -4.85
N GLY A 117 7.11 0.77 -4.01
CA GLY A 117 7.28 -0.10 -2.85
C GLY A 117 6.52 0.35 -1.63
N TYR A 118 7.06 0.05 -0.44
CA TYR A 118 6.40 0.33 0.84
C TYR A 118 7.33 0.95 1.88
N ILE A 119 6.72 1.67 2.81
CA ILE A 119 7.30 2.18 4.05
C ILE A 119 6.49 1.58 5.19
N GLY A 120 7.07 0.68 5.98
CA GLY A 120 6.38 -0.02 7.04
C GLY A 120 6.20 0.81 8.31
N TYR A 121 5.23 0.44 9.14
CA TYR A 121 4.98 1.09 10.44
C TYR A 121 6.22 1.09 11.35
N ASP A 122 7.09 0.08 11.23
CA ASP A 122 8.31 -0.05 12.03
C ASP A 122 9.34 1.07 11.80
N MET A 123 9.10 1.96 10.82
CA MET A 123 9.90 3.18 10.65
C MET A 123 9.69 4.21 11.76
N VAL A 124 8.57 4.16 12.48
CA VAL A 124 8.25 5.07 13.59
C VAL A 124 8.23 4.36 14.95
N SER A 125 8.15 3.04 14.98
CA SER A 125 8.20 2.24 16.20
C SER A 125 9.62 2.21 16.77
N LYS A 126 9.72 2.38 18.08
CA LYS A 126 10.99 2.20 18.85
C LYS A 126 11.23 0.75 19.23
N LYS A 127 10.24 -0.10 19.04
CA LYS A 127 10.32 -1.53 19.25
C LYS A 127 11.18 -2.12 18.14
N GLY A 128 12.49 -1.94 18.22
CA GLY A 128 13.43 -2.56 17.29
C GLY A 128 13.02 -4.02 17.10
N SER A 129 12.75 -4.42 15.87
CA SER A 129 12.24 -5.76 15.60
C SER A 129 13.32 -6.70 15.14
N PRO A 130 13.92 -7.49 16.05
CA PRO A 130 14.61 -8.70 15.62
C PRO A 130 13.66 -9.74 15.03
N LEU A 131 12.34 -9.52 15.14
CA LEU A 131 11.28 -10.44 14.74
C LEU A 131 10.55 -10.02 13.45
N SER A 132 10.71 -8.79 12.96
CA SER A 132 10.18 -8.43 11.64
C SER A 132 11.05 -9.06 10.56
N ARG A 133 10.50 -10.04 9.90
CA ARG A 133 11.12 -10.67 8.72
C ARG A 133 11.12 -9.73 7.51
N PHE A 134 10.46 -8.58 7.62
CA PHE A 134 10.37 -7.54 6.60
C PHE A 134 11.27 -6.36 6.97
N PRO A 135 11.96 -5.73 6.01
CA PRO A 135 12.63 -4.46 6.26
C PRO A 135 11.62 -3.37 6.66
N GLY A 136 12.06 -2.39 7.44
CA GLY A 136 11.22 -1.27 7.85
C GLY A 136 10.68 -0.48 6.65
N ALA A 137 11.44 -0.41 5.55
CA ALA A 137 11.00 0.14 4.28
C ALA A 137 11.72 -0.55 3.14
N PHE A 138 11.06 -0.61 1.97
CA PHE A 138 11.62 -1.14 0.74
C PHE A 138 11.04 -0.35 -0.44
N LEU A 139 11.87 0.49 -1.07
CA LEU A 139 11.54 1.26 -2.26
C LEU A 139 12.57 0.99 -3.34
N PHE A 140 12.15 0.93 -4.59
CA PHE A 140 13.06 0.78 -5.70
C PHE A 140 12.65 1.62 -6.92
N GLU A 141 13.65 2.14 -7.64
CA GLU A 141 13.47 2.68 -8.98
C GLU A 141 13.50 1.52 -9.98
N PRO A 142 12.41 1.24 -10.72
CA PRO A 142 12.39 0.18 -11.70
C PRO A 142 13.16 0.57 -12.96
N SER A 143 13.94 -0.37 -13.52
CA SER A 143 14.51 -0.24 -14.88
C SER A 143 13.46 -0.54 -15.94
N VAL A 144 12.46 -1.35 -15.60
CA VAL A 144 11.33 -1.72 -16.47
C VAL A 144 10.04 -1.40 -15.75
N TYR A 145 9.18 -0.62 -16.40
CA TYR A 145 7.86 -0.35 -15.85
C TYR A 145 6.84 -0.13 -16.98
N PHE A 146 5.57 -0.35 -16.65
CA PHE A 146 4.42 -0.14 -17.51
C PHE A 146 3.36 0.63 -16.74
N VAL A 147 2.72 1.57 -17.42
CA VAL A 147 1.53 2.26 -16.93
C VAL A 147 0.40 1.98 -17.89
N MET A 148 -0.69 1.46 -17.37
CA MET A 148 -1.87 1.10 -18.15
C MET A 148 -3.06 1.92 -17.66
N ASP A 149 -3.76 2.59 -18.59
CA ASP A 149 -5.06 3.20 -18.34
C ASP A 149 -6.13 2.12 -18.25
N LYS A 150 -6.83 2.04 -17.12
CA LYS A 150 -7.86 1.01 -16.87
C LYS A 150 -9.11 1.24 -17.71
N ALA A 151 -9.51 2.48 -17.96
CA ALA A 151 -10.71 2.81 -18.71
C ALA A 151 -10.51 2.56 -20.21
N ALA A 152 -9.36 2.94 -20.74
CA ALA A 152 -9.01 2.71 -22.13
C ALA A 152 -8.55 1.27 -22.40
N GLY A 153 -8.07 0.55 -21.37
CA GLY A 153 -7.47 -0.77 -21.51
C GLY A 153 -6.18 -0.75 -22.34
N GLN A 154 -5.43 0.35 -22.26
CA GLN A 154 -4.24 0.60 -23.07
C GLN A 154 -3.02 0.84 -22.20
N ILE A 155 -1.85 0.37 -22.66
CA ILE A 155 -0.57 0.82 -22.11
C ILE A 155 -0.33 2.24 -22.61
N ILE A 156 -0.27 3.20 -21.70
CA ILE A 156 -0.02 4.61 -22.01
C ILE A 156 1.47 4.95 -21.92
N HIS A 157 2.25 4.16 -21.20
CA HIS A 157 3.69 4.33 -21.09
C HIS A 157 4.42 3.02 -20.81
N SER A 158 5.59 2.85 -21.41
CA SER A 158 6.52 1.77 -21.06
C SER A 158 7.97 2.26 -21.16
N SER A 159 8.78 2.01 -20.13
CA SER A 159 10.22 2.20 -20.22
C SER A 159 10.86 0.90 -20.68
N SER A 160 11.29 0.85 -21.92
CA SER A 160 12.08 -0.28 -22.39
C SER A 160 12.80 0.08 -23.68
N THR A 161 14.02 0.53 -23.60
CA THR A 161 14.88 0.64 -24.77
C THR A 161 15.71 -0.62 -25.04
N GLU A 162 15.94 -1.48 -24.04
CA GLU A 162 16.81 -2.65 -24.19
C GLU A 162 16.11 -4.01 -23.97
N ILE A 163 14.92 -4.03 -23.35
CA ILE A 163 14.28 -5.29 -22.89
C ILE A 163 13.14 -5.76 -23.81
N THR A 164 12.72 -4.97 -24.79
CA THR A 164 11.71 -5.40 -25.78
C THR A 164 12.11 -6.66 -26.55
N GLN A 165 13.40 -7.03 -26.58
CA GLN A 165 13.88 -8.28 -27.19
C GLN A 165 13.64 -9.51 -26.28
N GLU A 166 13.48 -9.33 -24.97
CA GLU A 166 13.23 -10.42 -24.01
C GLU A 166 11.76 -10.60 -23.63
N ILE A 167 10.89 -9.63 -23.94
CA ILE A 167 9.45 -9.84 -23.78
C ILE A 167 9.01 -10.81 -24.88
N PRO A 168 8.54 -12.02 -24.56
CA PRO A 168 8.12 -12.95 -25.59
C PRO A 168 7.07 -12.29 -26.49
N SER A 169 7.31 -12.23 -27.79
CA SER A 169 6.34 -11.72 -28.78
C SER A 169 4.97 -12.40 -28.68
N LYS A 170 4.88 -13.55 -28.03
CA LYS A 170 3.66 -14.27 -27.67
C LYS A 170 2.75 -13.51 -26.69
N LEU A 171 3.26 -12.56 -25.88
CA LEU A 171 2.42 -11.73 -25.00
C LEU A 171 1.63 -10.67 -25.77
N PHE A 172 2.10 -10.26 -26.96
CA PHE A 172 1.43 -9.27 -27.81
C PHE A 172 0.35 -9.86 -28.73
N HIS A 173 0.23 -11.19 -28.83
CA HIS A 173 -0.69 -11.86 -29.73
C HIS A 173 -1.69 -12.73 -28.96
N GLY A 174 -2.62 -12.10 -28.22
CA GLY A 174 -3.91 -12.66 -27.81
C GLY A 174 -3.98 -14.15 -27.38
N HIS A 175 -2.93 -14.71 -26.82
CA HIS A 175 -2.96 -16.08 -26.35
C HIS A 175 -3.75 -16.18 -25.04
N THR A 176 -4.79 -16.98 -25.03
CA THR A 176 -5.37 -17.59 -23.83
C THR A 176 -4.22 -18.17 -23.01
N PHE A 177 -4.02 -17.61 -21.81
CA PHE A 177 -3.02 -18.10 -20.87
C PHE A 177 -3.25 -19.60 -20.68
N GLN A 178 -2.23 -20.41 -21.01
CA GLN A 178 -2.26 -21.83 -20.68
C GLN A 178 -2.36 -21.95 -19.16
N LYS A 179 -3.16 -22.96 -18.73
CA LYS A 179 -3.26 -23.40 -17.34
C LYS A 179 -1.91 -23.27 -16.64
N GLU A 180 -1.88 -22.59 -15.50
CA GLU A 180 -0.69 -22.43 -14.67
C GLU A 180 0.06 -23.76 -14.56
N ARG A 181 1.35 -23.77 -14.90
CA ARG A 181 2.26 -24.73 -14.30
C ARG A 181 2.31 -24.37 -12.82
N THR A 182 1.71 -25.18 -12.00
CA THR A 182 1.72 -24.99 -10.56
C THR A 182 3.17 -24.98 -10.09
N PHE A 183 3.53 -24.06 -9.21
CA PHE A 183 4.85 -23.94 -8.59
C PHE A 183 5.31 -25.25 -7.91
N ASP A 184 4.39 -26.18 -7.69
CA ASP A 184 4.61 -27.52 -7.12
C ASP A 184 5.35 -28.49 -8.06
N GLU A 185 5.45 -28.21 -9.36
CA GLU A 185 6.20 -29.06 -10.29
C GLU A 185 7.73 -28.86 -10.22
N GLU A 186 8.20 -27.70 -9.71
CA GLU A 186 9.63 -27.41 -9.61
C GLU A 186 10.26 -27.71 -8.23
N HIS A 187 9.47 -27.77 -7.14
CA HIS A 187 9.99 -27.91 -5.77
C HIS A 187 9.22 -28.95 -4.94
N GLY A 188 9.08 -30.12 -5.41
CA GLY A 188 8.67 -31.41 -4.83
C GLY A 188 8.41 -31.60 -3.32
N THR A 189 7.93 -30.63 -2.57
CA THR A 189 7.56 -30.77 -1.16
C THR A 189 6.05 -30.64 -0.99
N ARG A 190 5.37 -31.79 -0.98
CA ARG A 190 3.99 -31.95 -0.53
C ARG A 190 3.92 -31.81 0.99
N ASP A 191 4.16 -30.64 1.55
CA ASP A 191 3.75 -30.39 2.91
C ASP A 191 2.25 -30.08 2.91
N LYS A 192 1.47 -30.97 3.59
CA LYS A 192 0.06 -30.70 3.88
C LYS A 192 -0.01 -29.39 4.65
N PHE A 193 -0.50 -28.34 3.99
CA PHE A 193 -0.77 -27.06 4.60
C PHE A 193 -1.86 -27.28 5.67
N LEU A 194 -1.46 -27.45 6.92
CA LEU A 194 -2.37 -27.42 8.04
C LEU A 194 -2.81 -25.96 8.22
N PHE A 195 -4.00 -25.65 7.71
CA PHE A 195 -4.61 -24.33 7.82
C PHE A 195 -5.07 -24.09 9.26
N GLU A 196 -4.14 -23.78 10.13
CA GLU A 196 -4.43 -23.22 11.45
C GLU A 196 -3.89 -21.80 11.50
N LEU A 197 -4.79 -20.83 11.64
CA LEU A 197 -4.43 -19.43 11.89
C LEU A 197 -4.27 -19.25 13.41
N GLU A 198 -3.02 -19.11 13.85
CA GLU A 198 -2.69 -18.70 15.20
C GLU A 198 -2.92 -17.19 15.35
N SER A 199 -3.62 -16.79 16.41
CA SER A 199 -3.80 -15.37 16.77
C SER A 199 -2.73 -14.91 17.75
N ILE A 200 -1.98 -13.86 17.38
CA ILE A 200 -0.95 -13.23 18.23
C ILE A 200 -1.27 -11.74 18.35
N PRO A 201 -1.64 -11.23 19.53
CA PRO A 201 -1.93 -11.98 20.77
C PRO A 201 -3.18 -12.86 20.66
N SER A 202 -3.35 -13.75 21.65
CA SER A 202 -4.59 -14.52 21.83
C SER A 202 -5.78 -13.59 22.07
N GLU A 203 -7.02 -14.10 21.95
CA GLU A 203 -8.22 -13.33 22.28
C GLU A 203 -8.16 -12.75 23.70
N LYS A 204 -7.83 -13.58 24.68
CA LYS A 204 -7.72 -13.16 26.08
C LYS A 204 -6.68 -12.03 26.27
N ASP A 205 -5.52 -12.16 25.63
CA ASP A 205 -4.45 -11.18 25.76
C ASP A 205 -4.82 -9.89 25.02
N PHE A 206 -5.49 -9.97 23.85
CA PHE A 206 -5.98 -8.80 23.13
C PHE A 206 -7.01 -8.02 23.98
N ILE A 207 -7.96 -8.71 24.59
CA ILE A 207 -8.95 -8.10 25.50
C ILE A 207 -8.23 -7.40 26.67
N GLN A 208 -7.18 -8.02 27.22
CA GLN A 208 -6.38 -7.39 28.28
C GLN A 208 -5.65 -6.14 27.78
N MET A 209 -5.10 -6.16 26.57
CA MET A 209 -4.49 -4.98 25.95
C MET A 209 -5.52 -3.85 25.79
N VAL A 210 -6.75 -4.15 25.36
CA VAL A 210 -7.82 -3.15 25.26
C VAL A 210 -8.10 -2.52 26.62
N HIS A 211 -8.18 -3.31 27.70
CA HIS A 211 -8.36 -2.78 29.05
C HIS A 211 -7.21 -1.84 29.46
N GLN A 212 -5.97 -2.18 29.16
CA GLN A 212 -4.80 -1.33 29.45
C GLN A 212 -4.90 0.03 28.72
N VAL A 213 -5.32 0.01 27.48
CA VAL A 213 -5.52 1.25 26.69
C VAL A 213 -6.68 2.07 27.21
N LEU A 214 -7.81 1.45 27.56
CA LEU A 214 -8.95 2.15 28.17
C LEU A 214 -8.58 2.88 29.46
N GLU A 215 -7.72 2.28 30.31
CA GLU A 215 -7.24 2.96 31.52
C GLU A 215 -6.35 4.18 31.22
N ARG A 216 -5.61 4.17 30.10
CA ARG A 216 -4.83 5.32 29.67
C ARG A 216 -5.71 6.42 29.09
N ILE A 217 -6.73 6.04 28.31
CA ILE A 217 -7.74 6.98 27.78
C ILE A 217 -8.51 7.66 28.92
N LYS A 218 -8.88 6.92 29.98
CA LYS A 218 -9.51 7.50 31.18
C LYS A 218 -8.64 8.51 31.93
N ARG A 219 -7.33 8.44 31.75
CA ARG A 219 -6.34 9.41 32.32
C ARG A 219 -6.03 10.55 31.36
N ASP A 220 -6.80 10.69 30.29
CA ASP A 220 -6.62 11.71 29.25
C ASP A 220 -5.21 11.65 28.56
N GLU A 221 -4.55 10.46 28.58
CA GLU A 221 -3.27 10.30 27.87
C GLU A 221 -3.45 10.28 26.37
N ALA A 222 -4.55 9.71 25.87
CA ALA A 222 -4.92 9.66 24.44
C ALA A 222 -6.44 9.67 24.28
N ASN A 223 -6.92 10.14 23.11
CA ASN A 223 -8.34 10.10 22.76
C ASN A 223 -8.70 8.78 22.08
N GLN A 224 -7.78 8.26 21.28
CA GLN A 224 -7.91 7.02 20.53
C GLN A 224 -6.56 6.33 20.39
N VAL A 225 -6.56 4.99 20.47
CA VAL A 225 -5.39 4.16 20.16
C VAL A 225 -5.84 2.96 19.35
N VAL A 226 -5.25 2.72 18.18
CA VAL A 226 -5.55 1.55 17.35
C VAL A 226 -4.65 0.39 17.77
N LEU A 227 -5.24 -0.65 18.35
CA LEU A 227 -4.55 -1.89 18.70
C LEU A 227 -4.68 -2.92 17.59
N SER A 228 -3.64 -3.69 17.36
CA SER A 228 -3.62 -4.73 16.32
C SER A 228 -3.26 -6.11 16.86
N ARG A 229 -3.65 -7.12 16.06
CA ARG A 229 -3.23 -8.52 16.25
C ARG A 229 -2.92 -9.15 14.91
N GLN A 230 -2.08 -10.17 14.93
CA GLN A 230 -1.67 -10.92 13.76
C GLN A 230 -2.34 -12.29 13.75
N LEU A 231 -2.84 -12.71 12.59
CA LEU A 231 -3.25 -14.07 12.29
C LEU A 231 -2.13 -14.69 11.45
N LYS A 232 -1.53 -15.77 11.93
CA LYS A 232 -0.33 -16.35 11.37
C LYS A 232 -0.53 -17.83 11.05
N SER A 233 0.00 -18.27 9.92
CA SER A 233 0.04 -19.68 9.53
C SER A 233 1.40 -20.02 8.94
N ARG A 234 1.82 -21.28 9.07
CA ARG A 234 3.00 -21.80 8.38
C ARG A 234 2.68 -22.13 6.93
N GLY A 235 3.63 -21.90 6.05
CA GLY A 235 3.57 -22.25 4.65
C GLY A 235 3.53 -21.06 3.72
N HIS A 236 3.49 -21.34 2.42
CA HIS A 236 3.55 -20.35 1.35
C HIS A 236 2.44 -20.61 0.33
N ILE A 237 1.76 -19.58 -0.12
CA ILE A 237 0.77 -19.62 -1.19
C ILE A 237 1.24 -18.70 -2.31
N SER A 238 1.02 -19.08 -3.56
CA SER A 238 1.36 -18.22 -4.70
C SER A 238 0.78 -16.80 -4.51
N PRO A 239 1.60 -15.76 -4.46
CA PRO A 239 1.13 -14.37 -4.29
C PRO A 239 0.13 -13.95 -5.38
N ILE A 240 0.30 -14.44 -6.61
CA ILE A 240 -0.63 -14.18 -7.72
C ILE A 240 -1.98 -14.85 -7.48
N SER A 241 -1.99 -16.08 -6.99
CA SER A 241 -3.25 -16.77 -6.66
C SER A 241 -4.01 -16.02 -5.57
N LEU A 242 -3.30 -15.57 -4.52
CA LEU A 242 -3.89 -14.72 -3.48
C LEU A 242 -4.44 -13.42 -4.07
N TYR A 243 -3.68 -12.75 -4.94
CA TYR A 243 -4.09 -11.50 -5.55
C TYR A 243 -5.34 -11.67 -6.43
N ARG A 244 -5.38 -12.70 -7.30
CA ARG A 244 -6.52 -12.98 -8.18
C ARG A 244 -7.80 -13.21 -7.37
N ILE A 245 -7.74 -14.09 -6.39
CA ILE A 245 -8.90 -14.41 -5.53
C ILE A 245 -9.33 -13.17 -4.73
N LEU A 246 -8.38 -12.46 -4.11
CA LEU A 246 -8.67 -11.27 -3.31
C LEU A 246 -9.32 -10.17 -4.17
N ARG A 247 -8.87 -10.00 -5.41
CA ARG A 247 -9.43 -9.06 -6.36
C ARG A 247 -10.88 -9.36 -6.75
N GLU A 248 -11.26 -10.63 -6.79
CA GLU A 248 -12.63 -11.06 -7.08
C GLU A 248 -13.55 -10.87 -5.87
N ILE A 249 -13.10 -11.27 -4.68
CA ILE A 249 -13.97 -11.30 -3.49
C ILE A 249 -14.01 -9.99 -2.72
N ASN A 250 -12.94 -9.17 -2.82
CA ASN A 250 -12.82 -7.89 -2.11
C ASN A 250 -12.10 -6.82 -2.93
N PRO A 251 -12.61 -6.44 -4.11
CA PRO A 251 -12.02 -5.36 -4.90
C PRO A 251 -12.00 -4.07 -4.08
N SER A 252 -10.88 -3.39 -4.06
CA SER A 252 -10.63 -2.18 -3.28
C SER A 252 -9.99 -1.09 -4.14
N PRO A 253 -10.07 0.19 -3.73
CA PRO A 253 -9.49 1.30 -4.48
C PRO A 253 -8.00 1.15 -4.78
N PHE A 254 -7.25 0.47 -3.90
CA PHE A 254 -5.82 0.19 -4.07
C PHE A 254 -5.58 -1.30 -3.92
N MET A 255 -5.33 -1.96 -5.05
CA MET A 255 -4.92 -3.37 -5.08
C MET A 255 -3.44 -3.43 -5.39
N PHE A 256 -2.70 -4.31 -4.72
CA PHE A 256 -1.28 -4.44 -4.97
C PHE A 256 -0.75 -5.84 -4.72
N ILE A 257 0.33 -6.15 -5.43
CA ILE A 257 1.18 -7.32 -5.22
C ILE A 257 2.64 -6.88 -5.38
N MET A 258 3.47 -7.23 -4.42
CA MET A 258 4.90 -6.96 -4.41
C MET A 258 5.66 -8.21 -4.00
N GLU A 259 6.64 -8.60 -4.79
CA GLU A 259 7.55 -9.71 -4.48
C GLU A 259 8.99 -9.20 -4.43
N PHE A 260 9.73 -9.52 -3.39
CA PHE A 260 11.13 -9.11 -3.18
C PHE A 260 11.81 -10.00 -2.13
N ASP A 261 13.06 -10.37 -2.37
CA ASP A 261 13.91 -11.13 -1.43
C ASP A 261 13.20 -12.34 -0.78
N GLY A 262 12.45 -13.12 -1.55
CA GLY A 262 11.69 -14.27 -1.04
C GLY A 262 10.50 -13.91 -0.15
N LYS A 263 10.07 -12.65 -0.16
CA LYS A 263 8.93 -12.11 0.58
C LYS A 263 7.88 -11.59 -0.39
N SER A 264 6.63 -11.52 0.07
CA SER A 264 5.58 -10.86 -0.70
C SER A 264 4.60 -10.10 0.19
N LEU A 265 4.03 -9.04 -0.40
CA LEU A 265 2.88 -8.30 0.10
C LEU A 265 1.77 -8.39 -0.94
N VAL A 266 0.59 -8.83 -0.52
CA VAL A 266 -0.60 -8.88 -1.39
C VAL A 266 -1.75 -8.22 -0.65
N GLY A 267 -2.30 -7.14 -1.20
CA GLY A 267 -3.27 -6.35 -0.45
C GLY A 267 -4.38 -5.72 -1.30
N ALA A 268 -5.46 -5.38 -0.59
CA ALA A 268 -6.65 -4.72 -1.07
C ALA A 268 -7.02 -3.57 -0.13
N SER A 269 -6.25 -2.48 -0.18
CA SER A 269 -6.43 -1.34 0.72
C SER A 269 -7.60 -0.47 0.26
N PRO A 270 -8.52 -0.14 1.16
CA PRO A 270 -9.60 0.80 0.87
C PRO A 270 -9.15 2.26 1.01
N GLU A 271 -7.99 2.54 1.63
CA GLU A 271 -7.71 3.84 2.21
C GLU A 271 -6.44 4.49 1.66
N LEU A 272 -6.61 5.73 1.21
CA LEU A 272 -5.51 6.61 0.79
C LEU A 272 -4.85 7.22 2.03
N LEU A 273 -3.54 7.08 2.15
CA LEU A 273 -2.75 7.82 3.13
C LEU A 273 -2.54 9.26 2.64
N LEU A 274 -1.89 9.41 1.50
CA LEU A 274 -1.58 10.69 0.90
C LEU A 274 -1.46 10.55 -0.62
N ARG A 275 -2.05 11.50 -1.34
CA ARG A 275 -1.78 11.77 -2.75
C ARG A 275 -1.25 13.19 -2.89
N VAL A 276 -0.23 13.38 -3.69
CA VAL A 276 0.19 14.68 -4.19
C VAL A 276 0.14 14.62 -5.71
N ASN A 277 -0.60 15.54 -6.31
CA ASN A 277 -0.66 15.70 -7.76
C ASN A 277 -0.55 17.18 -8.10
N ASP A 278 0.43 17.53 -8.92
CA ASP A 278 0.71 18.92 -9.33
C ASP A 278 0.77 19.89 -8.14
N GLY A 279 1.40 19.44 -7.04
CA GLY A 279 1.55 20.23 -5.81
C GLY A 279 0.29 20.34 -4.95
N ILE A 280 -0.79 19.65 -5.29
CA ILE A 280 -2.00 19.55 -4.46
C ILE A 280 -1.93 18.26 -3.65
N ALA A 281 -1.83 18.40 -2.34
CA ALA A 281 -1.93 17.27 -1.40
C ALA A 281 -3.41 16.92 -1.13
N LEU A 282 -3.70 15.63 -0.96
CA LEU A 282 -5.03 15.10 -0.68
C LEU A 282 -4.92 13.89 0.24
N THR A 283 -5.72 13.87 1.29
CA THR A 283 -5.93 12.69 2.16
C THR A 283 -7.43 12.42 2.33
N ARG A 284 -7.76 11.16 2.64
CA ARG A 284 -9.16 10.74 2.77
C ARG A 284 -9.34 9.85 4.01
N PRO A 285 -9.50 10.45 5.20
CA PRO A 285 -9.80 9.69 6.40
C PRO A 285 -11.15 8.96 6.24
N ILE A 286 -11.13 7.69 6.58
CA ILE A 286 -12.30 6.80 6.56
C ILE A 286 -12.54 6.32 7.99
N ALA A 287 -13.76 6.52 8.48
CA ALA A 287 -14.25 5.92 9.74
C ALA A 287 -15.64 5.37 9.50
N GLY A 288 -16.13 4.62 10.47
CA GLY A 288 -17.43 3.99 10.35
C GLY A 288 -17.51 2.95 9.22
N THR A 289 -18.14 1.85 9.52
CA THR A 289 -18.39 0.81 8.53
C THR A 289 -19.72 0.15 8.83
N ARG A 290 -20.58 0.10 7.82
CA ARG A 290 -21.81 -0.71 7.87
C ARG A 290 -21.86 -1.65 6.67
N ARG A 291 -22.47 -2.81 6.83
CA ARG A 291 -22.77 -3.71 5.72
C ARG A 291 -23.76 -3.06 4.77
N ARG A 292 -23.80 -3.53 3.53
CA ARG A 292 -24.88 -3.19 2.59
C ARG A 292 -26.20 -3.82 3.04
N GLY A 293 -27.28 -3.13 2.80
CA GLY A 293 -28.62 -3.63 2.96
C GLY A 293 -28.99 -4.66 1.90
N LYS A 294 -30.05 -5.41 2.13
CA LYS A 294 -30.63 -6.34 1.15
C LYS A 294 -31.38 -5.60 0.05
N ASP A 295 -31.83 -4.39 0.36
CA ASP A 295 -32.52 -3.48 -0.53
C ASP A 295 -32.17 -2.03 -0.20
N LEU A 296 -32.72 -1.06 -0.97
CA LEU A 296 -32.45 0.36 -0.78
C LEU A 296 -32.92 0.89 0.60
N HIS A 297 -34.03 0.36 1.14
CA HIS A 297 -34.53 0.80 2.44
C HIS A 297 -33.60 0.37 3.58
N GLU A 298 -33.11 -0.85 3.52
CA GLU A 298 -32.12 -1.34 4.50
C GLU A 298 -30.79 -0.62 4.36
N ASP A 299 -30.37 -0.27 3.13
CA ASP A 299 -29.18 0.55 2.88
C ASP A 299 -29.34 1.94 3.51
N ASP A 300 -30.45 2.62 3.28
CA ASP A 300 -30.72 3.94 3.82
C ASP A 300 -30.82 3.89 5.37
N PHE A 301 -31.38 2.82 5.94
CA PHE A 301 -31.39 2.61 7.39
C PHE A 301 -29.98 2.52 7.98
N PHE A 302 -29.09 1.72 7.38
CA PHE A 302 -27.72 1.60 7.86
C PHE A 302 -26.90 2.87 7.66
N GLU A 303 -27.17 3.61 6.58
CA GLU A 303 -26.57 4.92 6.38
C GLU A 303 -26.97 5.90 7.48
N MET A 304 -28.28 6.00 7.77
CA MET A 304 -28.78 6.87 8.83
C MET A 304 -28.23 6.44 10.19
N GLU A 305 -28.25 5.13 10.50
CA GLU A 305 -27.67 4.59 11.73
C GLU A 305 -26.19 5.04 11.88
N MET A 306 -25.38 4.92 10.82
CA MET A 306 -23.96 5.32 10.85
C MET A 306 -23.79 6.83 11.01
N LEU A 307 -24.61 7.64 10.31
CA LEU A 307 -24.55 9.10 10.37
C LEU A 307 -24.97 9.67 11.74
N PHE A 308 -25.85 8.98 12.46
CA PHE A 308 -26.34 9.40 13.79
C PHE A 308 -25.66 8.66 14.93
N ASP A 309 -24.72 7.75 14.68
CA ASP A 309 -23.94 7.10 15.73
C ASP A 309 -22.90 8.08 16.30
N ASP A 310 -23.11 8.50 17.56
CA ASP A 310 -22.23 9.48 18.19
C ASP A 310 -20.77 9.02 18.30
N LYS A 311 -20.53 7.72 18.53
CA LYS A 311 -19.18 7.14 18.59
C LYS A 311 -18.47 7.26 17.23
N GLU A 312 -19.13 6.82 16.15
CA GLU A 312 -18.58 6.87 14.80
C GLU A 312 -18.28 8.31 14.35
N ARG A 313 -19.19 9.24 14.71
CA ARG A 313 -19.02 10.66 14.43
C ARG A 313 -17.83 11.27 15.16
N GLN A 314 -17.67 10.98 16.45
CA GLN A 314 -16.55 11.48 17.25
C GLN A 314 -15.22 10.91 16.75
N GLU A 315 -15.18 9.62 16.43
CA GLU A 315 -14.00 8.98 15.84
C GLU A 315 -13.63 9.64 14.53
N HIS A 316 -14.59 9.84 13.62
CA HIS A 316 -14.35 10.46 12.33
C HIS A 316 -13.91 11.93 12.46
N LEU A 317 -14.51 12.72 13.37
CA LEU A 317 -14.08 14.09 13.66
C LEU A 317 -12.62 14.13 14.14
N SER A 318 -12.24 13.24 15.05
CA SER A 318 -10.86 13.18 15.55
C SER A 318 -9.84 12.91 14.44
N LEU A 319 -10.20 12.05 13.48
CA LEU A 319 -9.34 11.75 12.31
C LEU A 319 -9.30 12.91 11.31
N LEU A 320 -10.42 13.61 11.12
CA LEU A 320 -10.48 14.79 10.27
C LEU A 320 -9.66 15.94 10.87
N ASP A 321 -9.78 16.19 12.18
CA ASP A 321 -9.01 17.21 12.88
C ASP A 321 -7.50 16.92 12.79
N LEU A 322 -7.07 15.67 12.99
CA LEU A 322 -5.68 15.27 12.79
C LEU A 322 -5.21 15.54 11.36
N SER A 323 -6.04 15.21 10.36
CA SER A 323 -5.70 15.49 8.95
C SER A 323 -5.56 16.98 8.68
N LEU A 324 -6.40 17.80 9.29
CA LEU A 324 -6.32 19.27 9.18
C LEU A 324 -5.06 19.82 9.88
N GLU A 325 -4.69 19.30 11.05
CA GLU A 325 -3.44 19.65 11.74
C GLU A 325 -2.22 19.33 10.86
N GLU A 326 -2.15 18.11 10.32
CA GLU A 326 -1.07 17.71 9.42
C GLU A 326 -1.00 18.58 8.16
N PHE A 327 -2.13 18.93 7.58
CA PHE A 327 -2.18 19.80 6.38
C PHE A 327 -1.79 21.25 6.70
N ASN A 328 -2.05 21.74 7.90
CA ASN A 328 -1.56 23.06 8.35
C ASN A 328 -0.03 23.14 8.40
N ASP A 329 0.65 22.00 8.63
CA ASP A 329 2.12 21.95 8.66
C ASP A 329 2.75 21.91 7.26
N ILE A 330 2.03 21.40 6.25
CA ILE A 330 2.58 21.12 4.92
C ILE A 330 1.98 21.98 3.80
N CYS A 331 0.80 22.55 3.98
CA CYS A 331 0.06 23.28 2.95
C CYS A 331 -0.06 24.79 3.26
N LEU A 332 -0.30 25.57 2.21
CA LEU A 332 -0.71 26.96 2.35
C LEU A 332 -2.08 27.01 3.03
N LYS A 333 -2.17 27.67 4.18
CA LYS A 333 -3.37 27.66 5.06
C LYS A 333 -4.65 28.07 4.33
N GLU A 334 -4.57 29.08 3.47
CA GLU A 334 -5.69 29.59 2.67
C GLU A 334 -6.17 28.61 1.58
N SER A 335 -5.38 27.59 1.27
CA SER A 335 -5.71 26.57 0.27
C SER A 335 -6.34 25.33 0.87
N ILE A 336 -6.28 25.17 2.21
CA ILE A 336 -6.78 23.99 2.89
C ILE A 336 -8.32 24.01 2.87
N LYS A 337 -8.92 22.95 2.38
CA LYS A 337 -10.37 22.78 2.34
C LYS A 337 -10.76 21.33 2.63
N VAL A 338 -11.91 21.19 3.27
CA VAL A 338 -12.61 19.90 3.38
C VAL A 338 -13.56 19.82 2.19
N SER A 339 -13.14 19.13 1.14
CA SER A 339 -13.91 19.03 -0.13
C SER A 339 -15.03 18.00 -0.06
N LYS A 340 -14.94 17.05 0.88
CA LYS A 340 -16.01 16.13 1.27
C LYS A 340 -16.07 16.10 2.80
N TYR A 341 -17.27 16.17 3.35
CA TYR A 341 -17.49 16.21 4.79
C TYR A 341 -18.58 15.23 5.20
N PHE A 342 -18.20 14.15 5.87
CA PHE A 342 -19.13 13.12 6.34
C PHE A 342 -19.99 12.52 5.21
N GLU A 343 -19.41 12.31 4.03
CA GLU A 343 -20.10 11.64 2.92
C GLU A 343 -20.11 10.12 3.13
N VAL A 344 -21.27 9.49 2.86
CA VAL A 344 -21.36 8.03 2.86
C VAL A 344 -21.01 7.50 1.48
N GLU A 345 -19.92 6.76 1.39
CA GLU A 345 -19.54 6.06 0.16
C GLU A 345 -19.97 4.59 0.24
N ARG A 346 -20.78 4.17 -0.73
CA ARG A 346 -21.28 2.80 -0.84
C ARG A 346 -20.41 1.97 -1.77
N TYR A 347 -19.85 0.89 -1.22
CA TYR A 347 -19.08 -0.11 -1.96
C TYR A 347 -19.91 -1.40 -2.13
N ASN A 348 -19.38 -2.41 -2.81
CA ASN A 348 -20.13 -3.64 -3.10
C ASN A 348 -20.65 -4.36 -1.84
N LYS A 349 -19.86 -4.44 -0.77
CA LYS A 349 -20.18 -5.19 0.45
C LYS A 349 -20.41 -4.33 1.68
N VAL A 350 -19.90 -3.12 1.68
CA VAL A 350 -19.90 -2.20 2.83
C VAL A 350 -20.14 -0.77 2.39
N MET A 351 -20.52 0.09 3.33
CA MET A 351 -20.50 1.54 3.20
C MET A 351 -19.62 2.14 4.29
N HIS A 352 -18.99 3.26 3.98
CA HIS A 352 -18.09 3.98 4.86
C HIS A 352 -18.43 5.45 4.97
N LEU A 353 -18.14 6.03 6.13
CA LEU A 353 -18.14 7.47 6.33
C LEU A 353 -16.79 8.03 5.93
N VAL A 354 -16.78 8.98 4.98
CA VAL A 354 -15.56 9.50 4.35
C VAL A 354 -15.55 11.02 4.41
N SER A 355 -14.41 11.60 4.79
CA SER A 355 -14.11 13.01 4.52
C SER A 355 -12.90 13.12 3.58
N GLN A 356 -12.70 14.29 2.98
CA GLN A 356 -11.58 14.56 2.10
C GLN A 356 -10.99 15.93 2.40
N VAL A 357 -9.70 15.96 2.69
CA VAL A 357 -8.94 17.20 2.92
C VAL A 357 -7.98 17.39 1.77
N GLU A 358 -7.97 18.60 1.22
CA GLU A 358 -7.08 19.03 0.14
C GLU A 358 -6.38 20.32 0.51
N GLY A 359 -5.15 20.49 0.00
CA GLY A 359 -4.39 21.72 0.18
C GLY A 359 -3.22 21.81 -0.79
N LYS A 360 -2.82 23.03 -1.17
CA LYS A 360 -1.64 23.26 -1.98
C LYS A 360 -0.40 23.22 -1.08
N LEU A 361 0.58 22.39 -1.42
CA LEU A 361 1.84 22.32 -0.68
C LEU A 361 2.53 23.69 -0.60
N CYS A 362 3.13 24.00 0.53
CA CYS A 362 4.06 25.10 0.67
C CYS A 362 5.26 24.90 -0.27
N SER A 363 5.79 25.98 -0.84
CA SER A 363 6.89 25.90 -1.83
C SER A 363 8.19 25.27 -1.30
N PHE A 364 8.36 25.22 0.01
CA PHE A 364 9.51 24.60 0.68
C PHE A 364 9.25 23.17 1.16
N VAL A 365 8.02 22.66 1.00
CA VAL A 365 7.64 21.30 1.38
C VAL A 365 7.62 20.41 0.14
N THR A 366 8.39 19.32 0.16
CA THR A 366 8.38 18.34 -0.89
C THR A 366 7.29 17.28 -0.66
N PRO A 367 6.88 16.51 -1.70
CA PRO A 367 5.95 15.40 -1.52
C PRO A 367 6.45 14.34 -0.51
N VAL A 368 7.76 14.10 -0.44
CA VAL A 368 8.35 13.15 0.52
C VAL A 368 8.27 13.69 1.95
N GLN A 369 8.46 15.00 2.13
CA GLN A 369 8.28 15.65 3.44
C GLN A 369 6.80 15.65 3.86
N ALA A 370 5.88 15.89 2.92
CA ALA A 370 4.45 15.78 3.17
C ALA A 370 4.07 14.35 3.59
N LEU A 371 4.61 13.34 2.89
CA LEU A 371 4.42 11.93 3.27
C LEU A 371 4.93 11.65 4.69
N LYS A 372 6.11 12.15 5.05
CA LYS A 372 6.68 11.99 6.40
C LYS A 372 5.77 12.56 7.48
N THR A 373 5.15 13.71 7.25
CA THR A 373 4.22 14.36 8.21
C THR A 373 2.94 13.56 8.38
N SER A 374 2.36 13.06 7.27
CA SER A 374 1.12 12.27 7.31
C SER A 374 1.34 10.81 7.76
N PHE A 375 2.59 10.35 7.80
CA PHE A 375 2.93 8.96 8.12
C PHE A 375 3.19 8.75 9.62
N PRO A 376 2.74 7.63 10.21
CA PRO A 376 1.69 6.75 9.70
C PRO A 376 0.29 7.37 9.87
N ALA A 377 -0.73 6.79 9.23
CA ALA A 377 -2.08 7.33 9.29
C ALA A 377 -2.67 7.29 10.71
N GLY A 378 -3.51 8.27 11.04
CA GLY A 378 -4.27 8.31 12.30
C GLY A 378 -5.19 7.10 12.48
N THR A 379 -5.77 6.63 11.37
CA THR A 379 -6.67 5.46 11.32
C THR A 379 -6.03 4.13 11.70
N VAL A 380 -4.70 4.06 11.76
CA VAL A 380 -3.94 2.88 12.21
C VAL A 380 -3.08 3.16 13.43
N THR A 381 -3.08 4.39 13.95
CA THR A 381 -2.35 4.79 15.16
C THR A 381 -3.27 5.27 16.27
N GLY A 382 -3.90 6.40 16.08
CA GLY A 382 -4.76 7.08 17.05
C GLY A 382 -4.37 8.54 17.25
N THR A 383 -4.97 9.18 18.24
CA THR A 383 -4.81 10.62 18.52
C THR A 383 -4.61 10.87 20.03
N PRO A 384 -3.64 11.74 20.41
CA PRO A 384 -2.57 12.35 19.59
C PRO A 384 -1.61 11.30 19.03
N LYS A 385 -1.19 11.43 17.76
CA LYS A 385 -0.43 10.41 17.00
C LYS A 385 0.81 9.90 17.76
N ASN A 386 1.67 10.82 18.23
CA ASN A 386 2.93 10.47 18.91
C ASN A 386 2.71 9.74 20.24
N VAL A 387 1.62 10.04 20.94
CA VAL A 387 1.25 9.37 22.18
C VAL A 387 0.72 7.97 21.89
N ALA A 388 -0.16 7.86 20.90
CA ALA A 388 -0.72 6.59 20.47
C ALA A 388 0.37 5.61 20.02
N ILE A 389 1.37 6.04 19.24
CA ILE A 389 2.52 5.22 18.83
C ILE A 389 3.28 4.67 20.04
N LYS A 390 3.54 5.50 21.07
CA LYS A 390 4.21 5.05 22.29
C LYS A 390 3.40 3.99 23.04
N ILE A 391 2.09 4.20 23.17
CA ILE A 391 1.19 3.25 23.82
C ILE A 391 1.16 1.92 23.06
N ILE A 392 1.11 1.96 21.72
CA ILE A 392 1.16 0.79 20.85
C ILE A 392 2.47 0.02 21.07
N ASP A 393 3.59 0.73 21.07
CA ASP A 393 4.92 0.12 21.31
C ASP A 393 5.03 -0.55 22.69
N GLU A 394 4.37 -0.02 23.70
CA GLU A 394 4.37 -0.59 25.04
C GLU A 394 3.44 -1.81 25.17
N VAL A 395 2.29 -1.79 24.50
CA VAL A 395 1.18 -2.73 24.72
C VAL A 395 1.19 -3.91 23.73
N GLU A 396 1.49 -3.68 22.44
CA GLU A 396 1.50 -4.76 21.46
C GLU A 396 2.71 -5.69 21.66
N PRO A 397 2.53 -7.04 21.66
CA PRO A 397 3.62 -7.97 21.90
C PRO A 397 4.57 -8.14 20.71
N ILE A 398 4.10 -7.83 19.49
CA ILE A 398 4.82 -8.03 18.24
C ILE A 398 4.94 -6.74 17.44
N SER A 399 5.95 -6.68 16.58
CA SER A 399 6.12 -5.61 15.61
C SER A 399 5.10 -5.70 14.48
N ARG A 400 4.71 -4.56 13.94
CA ARG A 400 3.72 -4.48 12.84
C ARG A 400 4.30 -4.73 11.46
N GLY A 401 5.61 -4.48 11.28
CA GLY A 401 6.25 -4.56 9.97
C GLY A 401 5.60 -3.64 8.93
N PRO A 402 5.19 -4.17 7.76
CA PRO A 402 4.47 -3.42 6.73
C PRO A 402 3.07 -2.95 7.14
N TYR A 403 2.37 -3.66 8.05
CA TYR A 403 1.00 -3.33 8.44
C TYR A 403 0.89 -1.93 9.05
N GLY A 404 -0.08 -1.14 8.57
CA GLY A 404 -0.28 0.25 9.02
C GLY A 404 0.75 1.23 8.45
N GLY A 405 1.65 0.76 7.60
CA GLY A 405 2.57 1.57 6.83
C GLY A 405 1.93 2.13 5.55
N ALA A 406 2.76 2.57 4.61
CA ALA A 406 2.38 3.13 3.33
C ALA A 406 2.90 2.26 2.18
N ILE A 407 2.11 2.08 1.11
CA ILE A 407 2.51 1.34 -0.09
C ILE A 407 2.00 2.05 -1.34
N GLY A 408 2.87 2.21 -2.34
CA GLY A 408 2.50 2.93 -3.56
C GLY A 408 3.71 3.39 -4.37
N TYR A 409 3.62 4.61 -4.90
CA TYR A 409 4.68 5.20 -5.70
C TYR A 409 5.02 6.64 -5.28
N ILE A 410 6.26 7.04 -5.55
CA ILE A 410 6.79 8.41 -5.43
C ILE A 410 7.41 8.76 -6.77
N GLY A 411 6.74 9.62 -7.55
CA GLY A 411 7.21 10.09 -8.85
C GLY A 411 8.30 11.15 -8.73
N PHE A 412 9.23 11.16 -9.67
CA PHE A 412 10.29 12.18 -9.70
C PHE A 412 9.79 13.53 -10.20
N ASN A 413 8.60 13.56 -10.80
CA ASN A 413 7.88 14.80 -11.15
C ASN A 413 7.21 15.49 -9.96
N GLY A 414 7.33 14.94 -8.75
CA GLY A 414 6.68 15.45 -7.55
C GLY A 414 5.28 14.91 -7.29
N ASN A 415 4.75 14.03 -8.13
CA ASN A 415 3.51 13.31 -7.88
C ASN A 415 3.76 12.11 -6.97
N LEU A 416 2.81 11.82 -6.09
CA LEU A 416 2.91 10.74 -5.12
C LEU A 416 1.53 10.16 -4.87
N GLU A 417 1.42 8.83 -4.75
CA GLU A 417 0.23 8.18 -4.24
C GLU A 417 0.61 6.98 -3.38
N MET A 418 0.28 7.09 -2.10
CA MET A 418 0.54 6.07 -1.10
C MET A 418 -0.77 5.69 -0.40
N SER A 419 -1.13 4.43 -0.46
CA SER A 419 -2.24 3.85 0.31
C SER A 419 -1.72 3.30 1.64
N ILE A 420 -2.62 3.13 2.61
CA ILE A 420 -2.28 2.50 3.89
C ILE A 420 -2.15 0.99 3.66
N ALA A 421 -1.07 0.38 4.16
CA ALA A 421 -0.86 -1.07 4.05
C ALA A 421 -1.72 -1.82 5.08
N ILE A 422 -3.00 -1.93 4.79
CA ILE A 422 -4.02 -2.71 5.53
C ILE A 422 -4.70 -3.69 4.59
N ARG A 423 -5.46 -4.66 5.13
CA ARG A 423 -6.10 -5.72 4.34
C ARG A 423 -5.05 -6.43 3.46
N THR A 424 -3.91 -6.79 4.07
CA THR A 424 -2.70 -7.22 3.39
C THR A 424 -2.20 -8.54 3.94
N PHE A 425 -1.88 -9.47 3.03
CA PHE A 425 -1.07 -10.64 3.32
C PHE A 425 0.41 -10.22 3.34
N MET A 426 1.10 -10.61 4.37
CA MET A 426 2.55 -10.51 4.53
C MET A 426 3.11 -11.93 4.52
N GLN A 427 3.93 -12.27 3.54
CA GLN A 427 4.37 -13.64 3.35
C GLN A 427 5.87 -13.75 3.16
N THR A 428 6.47 -14.76 3.78
CA THR A 428 7.83 -15.24 3.54
C THR A 428 7.76 -16.65 2.92
N GLN A 429 8.90 -17.29 2.70
CA GLN A 429 8.92 -18.69 2.23
C GLN A 429 8.31 -19.69 3.24
N GLU A 430 8.29 -19.33 4.53
CA GLU A 430 7.90 -20.25 5.61
C GLU A 430 6.57 -19.89 6.26
N GLU A 431 6.16 -18.64 6.20
CA GLU A 431 5.03 -18.11 6.97
C GLU A 431 4.20 -17.13 6.16
N LEU A 432 2.90 -17.16 6.40
CA LEU A 432 1.93 -16.18 5.95
C LEU A 432 1.28 -15.53 7.16
N ALA A 433 1.16 -14.20 7.15
CA ALA A 433 0.54 -13.42 8.19
C ALA A 433 -0.49 -12.43 7.62
N ILE A 434 -1.54 -12.21 8.38
CA ILE A 434 -2.55 -11.16 8.18
C ILE A 434 -2.55 -10.34 9.47
N GLN A 435 -2.43 -9.01 9.40
CA GLN A 435 -2.56 -8.17 10.58
C GLN A 435 -3.77 -7.25 10.46
N VAL A 436 -4.50 -7.10 11.57
CA VAL A 436 -5.76 -6.36 11.65
C VAL A 436 -5.85 -5.64 12.97
N GLY A 437 -6.51 -4.48 13.00
CA GLY A 437 -6.64 -3.66 14.20
C GLY A 437 -8.03 -3.07 14.39
N ALA A 438 -8.27 -2.61 15.62
CA ALA A 438 -9.48 -1.90 16.03
C ALA A 438 -9.11 -0.61 16.77
N GLY A 439 -9.89 0.45 16.56
CA GLY A 439 -9.74 1.74 17.22
C GLY A 439 -10.35 1.72 18.62
N ILE A 440 -9.53 1.87 19.65
CA ILE A 440 -9.96 1.90 21.04
C ILE A 440 -10.23 3.34 21.46
N VAL A 441 -11.45 3.62 21.89
CA VAL A 441 -11.91 4.92 22.40
C VAL A 441 -12.59 4.72 23.76
N ALA A 442 -12.92 5.80 24.48
CA ALA A 442 -13.49 5.74 25.83
C ALA A 442 -14.73 4.82 25.97
N GLY A 443 -15.53 4.72 24.90
CA GLY A 443 -16.73 3.86 24.87
C GLY A 443 -16.52 2.44 24.34
N SER A 444 -15.30 2.03 24.06
CA SER A 444 -14.99 0.71 23.51
C SER A 444 -15.29 -0.42 24.50
N ILE A 445 -15.85 -1.51 23.96
CA ILE A 445 -16.12 -2.76 24.67
C ILE A 445 -15.12 -3.80 24.18
N PRO A 446 -14.22 -4.33 25.02
CA PRO A 446 -13.09 -5.15 24.60
C PRO A 446 -13.44 -6.34 23.70
N GLU A 447 -14.54 -7.04 24.02
CA GLU A 447 -15.00 -8.20 23.24
C GLU A 447 -15.51 -7.78 21.84
N ARG A 448 -16.13 -6.60 21.74
CA ARG A 448 -16.59 -6.04 20.44
C ARG A 448 -15.41 -5.62 19.58
N GLU A 449 -14.39 -5.02 20.18
CA GLU A 449 -13.17 -4.63 19.45
C GLU A 449 -12.41 -5.86 18.93
N PHE A 450 -12.38 -6.96 19.69
CA PHE A 450 -11.85 -8.22 19.20
C PHE A 450 -12.66 -8.76 18.01
N LEU A 451 -14.00 -8.76 18.12
CA LEU A 451 -14.89 -9.16 17.02
C LEU A 451 -14.71 -8.27 15.78
N GLU A 452 -14.49 -6.98 15.96
CA GLU A 452 -14.18 -6.06 14.85
C GLU A 452 -12.92 -6.48 14.09
N THR A 453 -11.86 -6.89 14.80
CA THR A 453 -10.66 -7.42 14.16
C THR A 453 -10.93 -8.70 13.36
N GLN A 454 -11.82 -9.58 13.84
CA GLN A 454 -12.24 -10.78 13.10
C GLN A 454 -12.96 -10.40 11.79
N ASN A 455 -13.89 -9.44 11.87
CA ASN A 455 -14.63 -8.94 10.71
C ASN A 455 -13.70 -8.30 9.68
N LYS A 456 -12.71 -7.54 10.14
CA LYS A 456 -11.68 -6.93 9.25
C LYS A 456 -10.77 -7.97 8.58
N ALA A 457 -10.57 -9.13 9.19
CA ALA A 457 -9.79 -10.24 8.61
C ALA A 457 -10.61 -11.10 7.64
N ALA A 458 -11.94 -11.09 7.71
CA ALA A 458 -12.81 -12.08 7.08
C ALA A 458 -12.55 -12.29 5.58
N ALA A 459 -12.39 -11.21 4.79
CA ALA A 459 -12.15 -11.31 3.36
C ALA A 459 -10.78 -11.98 3.05
N LEU A 460 -9.76 -11.67 3.83
CA LEU A 460 -8.43 -12.28 3.68
C LEU A 460 -8.46 -13.77 4.09
N VAL A 461 -9.14 -14.09 5.18
CA VAL A 461 -9.31 -15.50 5.62
C VAL A 461 -10.09 -16.30 4.59
N GLU A 462 -11.12 -15.72 3.96
CA GLU A 462 -11.86 -16.37 2.88
C GLU A 462 -11.01 -16.56 1.63
N THR A 463 -10.23 -15.54 1.24
CA THR A 463 -9.25 -15.65 0.14
C THR A 463 -8.31 -16.84 0.36
N LEU A 464 -7.79 -16.96 1.57
CA LEU A 464 -6.87 -18.01 1.95
C LEU A 464 -7.51 -19.40 1.87
N LYS A 465 -8.76 -19.54 2.37
CA LYS A 465 -9.53 -20.79 2.26
C LYS A 465 -9.73 -21.22 0.81
N ILE A 466 -10.14 -20.28 -0.06
CA ILE A 466 -10.35 -20.58 -1.49
C ILE A 466 -9.03 -20.98 -2.16
N ALA A 467 -7.93 -20.27 -1.87
CA ALA A 467 -6.63 -20.58 -2.42
C ALA A 467 -6.12 -21.98 -2.04
N ILE A 468 -6.45 -22.44 -0.84
CA ILE A 468 -6.11 -23.80 -0.37
C ILE A 468 -7.03 -24.86 -0.98
N MET A 469 -8.36 -24.62 -0.98
CA MET A 469 -9.34 -25.56 -1.55
C MET A 469 -9.20 -25.76 -3.07
N GLY A 470 -8.73 -24.73 -3.78
CA GLY A 470 -8.45 -24.80 -5.22
C GLY A 470 -7.31 -25.76 -5.53
N ARG A 471 -6.32 -25.89 -4.64
CA ARG A 471 -5.21 -26.87 -4.76
C ARG A 471 -5.68 -28.32 -4.64
N ASP A 472 -6.71 -28.59 -3.82
CA ASP A 472 -7.21 -29.96 -3.61
C ASP A 472 -8.04 -30.50 -4.79
N LYS A 473 -8.50 -29.61 -5.71
CA LYS A 473 -9.27 -30.02 -6.90
C LYS A 473 -8.40 -30.30 -8.12
N ASP A 474 -7.17 -29.78 -8.13
CA ASP A 474 -6.20 -30.01 -9.22
C ASP A 474 -5.16 -31.11 -8.87
N ALA A 475 -5.30 -31.77 -7.70
CA ALA A 475 -4.55 -32.92 -7.25
C ALA A 475 -5.35 -34.19 -7.48
#